data_274bebfe66ebdf3f8ed388a8449559c3
#
_entry.id   274bebfe66ebdf3f8ed388a8449559c3
#
_cell.length_a   1.000
_cell.length_b   1.000
_cell.length_c   1.000
_cell.angle_alpha   90.00
_cell.angle_beta   90.00
_cell.angle_gamma   90.00
#
_symmetry.space_group_name_H-M   'P 1'
#
loop_
_entity.id
_entity.type
_entity.pdbx_description
1 polymer ?
#
loop_
_entity_poly.entity_id
_entity_poly.type
_entity_poly.pdbx_seq_one_letter_code
_entity_poly.pdbx_strand_id
1 'polypeptide(L)'
;MYRAGIDLGGTNIKAGIVDEQQHIIAEASVPTNVERPYQDIIRDMAELVKTLLKQKGIGETQLKSIGIGSPGTIDAVHGVAVSYTHLRA
;
A
#
# COMPACT_ATOMS: atom_id res chain seq x y z
N MET A 1 -3.62 -8.69 14.06
CA MET A 1 -2.73 -7.95 13.15
C MET A 1 -3.51 -7.38 11.97
N TYR A 2 -2.95 -6.43 11.30
CA TYR A 2 -3.60 -5.73 10.19
C TYR A 2 -3.02 -6.16 8.86
N ARG A 3 -3.77 -5.93 7.80
CA ARG A 3 -3.33 -6.18 6.42
C ARG A 3 -3.61 -4.93 5.60
N ALA A 4 -2.77 -4.68 4.60
CA ALA A 4 -3.00 -3.61 3.64
C ALA A 4 -3.35 -4.20 2.29
N GLY A 5 -4.36 -3.61 1.64
CA GLY A 5 -4.73 -3.95 0.27
C GLY A 5 -4.51 -2.75 -0.62
N ILE A 6 -3.96 -2.96 -1.80
CA ILE A 6 -3.72 -1.91 -2.77
C ILE A 6 -4.38 -2.30 -4.09
N ASP A 7 -5.12 -1.36 -4.66
CA ASP A 7 -5.67 -1.49 -6.00
C ASP A 7 -4.92 -0.51 -6.89
N LEU A 8 -4.11 -1.03 -7.80
CA LEU A 8 -3.34 -0.23 -8.74
C LEU A 8 -4.11 -0.09 -10.04
N GLY A 9 -4.74 1.07 -10.24
CA GLY A 9 -5.42 1.38 -11.47
C GLY A 9 -4.59 2.29 -12.38
N GLY A 10 -5.01 2.41 -13.63
CA GLY A 10 -4.36 3.30 -14.58
C GLY A 10 -4.49 4.77 -14.23
N THR A 11 -5.53 5.13 -13.48
CA THR A 11 -5.82 6.51 -13.10
C THR A 11 -5.48 6.80 -11.65
N ASN A 12 -5.84 5.89 -10.75
CA ASN A 12 -5.68 6.07 -9.31
C ASN A 12 -5.10 4.83 -8.65
N ILE A 13 -4.35 5.07 -7.58
CA ILE A 13 -3.91 4.04 -6.64
C ILE A 13 -4.83 4.16 -5.43
N LYS A 14 -5.46 3.06 -5.04
CA LYS A 14 -6.31 3.04 -3.86
C LYS A 14 -5.73 2.04 -2.86
N ALA A 15 -5.66 2.41 -1.59
CA ALA A 15 -5.18 1.53 -0.54
C ALA A 15 -6.14 1.51 0.63
N GLY A 16 -6.18 0.38 1.32
CA GLY A 16 -6.98 0.22 2.51
C GLY A 16 -6.27 -0.62 3.55
N ILE A 17 -6.60 -0.38 4.80
CA ILE A 17 -6.13 -1.18 5.93
C ILE A 17 -7.30 -2.01 6.43
N VAL A 18 -7.06 -3.30 6.62
CA VAL A 18 -8.08 -4.26 7.03
C VAL A 18 -7.69 -4.87 8.37
N ASP A 19 -8.64 -4.97 9.28
CA ASP A 19 -8.42 -5.59 10.59
C ASP A 19 -8.58 -7.12 10.53
N GLU A 20 -8.47 -7.78 11.69
CA GLU A 20 -8.58 -9.23 11.77
C GLU A 20 -9.97 -9.77 11.43
N GLN A 21 -11.00 -8.94 11.57
CA GLN A 21 -12.36 -9.28 11.20
C GLN A 21 -12.67 -8.94 9.75
N GLN A 22 -11.65 -8.54 8.98
CA GLN A 22 -11.76 -8.19 7.56
C GLN A 22 -12.59 -6.93 7.31
N HIS A 23 -12.63 -6.04 8.28
CA HIS A 23 -13.24 -4.72 8.10
C HIS A 23 -12.20 -3.73 7.58
N ILE A 24 -12.59 -2.92 6.59
CA ILE A 24 -11.74 -1.83 6.10
C ILE A 24 -11.84 -0.69 7.10
N ILE A 25 -10.76 -0.41 7.82
CA ILE A 25 -10.76 0.61 8.86
C ILE A 25 -10.15 1.94 8.41
N ALA A 26 -9.45 1.94 7.28
CA ALA A 26 -8.88 3.15 6.69
C ALA A 26 -8.74 2.94 5.20
N GLU A 27 -8.94 4.00 4.43
CA GLU A 27 -8.90 3.91 2.97
C GLU A 27 -8.53 5.29 2.41
N ALA A 28 -7.73 5.30 1.36
CA ALA A 28 -7.37 6.54 0.66
C ALA A 28 -6.96 6.23 -0.77
N SER A 29 -6.96 7.24 -1.63
CA SER A 29 -6.49 7.10 -2.99
C SER A 29 -5.67 8.29 -3.42
N VAL A 30 -4.76 8.08 -4.36
CA VAL A 30 -3.94 9.13 -4.98
C VAL A 30 -3.86 8.87 -6.47
N PRO A 31 -3.60 9.90 -7.29
CA PRO A 31 -3.41 9.70 -8.73
C PRO A 31 -2.20 8.81 -9.01
N THR A 32 -2.33 7.92 -9.98
CA THR A 32 -1.24 7.02 -10.37
C THR A 32 -0.14 7.77 -11.11
N ASN A 33 -0.50 8.69 -12.01
CA ASN A 33 0.45 9.43 -12.86
C ASN A 33 1.39 8.48 -13.60
N VAL A 34 0.82 7.70 -14.51
CA VAL A 34 1.54 6.62 -15.19
C VAL A 34 2.73 7.08 -16.05
N GLU A 35 2.86 8.38 -16.30
CA GLU A 35 3.94 8.94 -17.12
C GLU A 35 5.28 8.98 -16.42
N ARG A 36 5.32 8.78 -15.12
CA ARG A 36 6.55 8.83 -14.34
C ARG A 36 7.16 7.44 -14.19
N PRO A 37 8.42 7.36 -13.73
CA PRO A 37 9.07 6.07 -13.54
C PRO A 37 8.29 5.14 -12.63
N TYR A 38 8.31 3.86 -12.93
CA TYR A 38 7.57 2.84 -12.19
C TYR A 38 7.95 2.81 -10.71
N GLN A 39 9.22 3.07 -10.41
CA GLN A 39 9.71 3.11 -9.03
C GLN A 39 9.01 4.18 -8.19
N ASP A 40 8.64 5.30 -8.81
CA ASP A 40 7.91 6.36 -8.12
C ASP A 40 6.49 5.91 -7.78
N ILE A 41 5.86 5.15 -8.67
CA ILE A 41 4.53 4.59 -8.43
C ILE A 41 4.58 3.59 -7.27
N ILE A 42 5.58 2.72 -7.27
CA ILE A 42 5.79 1.74 -6.19
C ILE A 42 6.00 2.46 -4.86
N ARG A 43 6.80 3.51 -4.85
CA ARG A 43 7.05 4.29 -3.65
C ARG A 43 5.77 4.93 -3.12
N ASP A 44 4.94 5.47 -4.00
CA ASP A 44 3.67 6.07 -3.61
C ASP A 44 2.73 5.04 -2.98
N MET A 45 2.70 3.83 -3.51
CA MET A 45 1.91 2.76 -2.91
C MET A 45 2.36 2.46 -1.48
N ALA A 46 3.68 2.36 -1.27
CA ALA A 46 4.23 2.11 0.04
C ALA A 46 3.97 3.28 1.01
N GLU A 47 4.14 4.51 0.54
CA GLU A 47 3.87 5.70 1.35
C GLU A 47 2.39 5.83 1.71
N LEU A 48 1.50 5.46 0.80
CA LEU A 48 0.07 5.50 1.06
C LEU A 48 -0.31 4.56 2.20
N VAL A 49 0.22 3.35 2.19
CA VAL A 49 0.01 2.39 3.28
C VAL A 49 0.56 2.95 4.60
N LYS A 50 1.77 3.49 4.58
CA LYS A 50 2.39 4.06 5.77
C LYS A 50 1.57 5.22 6.33
N THR A 51 1.05 6.09 5.47
CA THR A 51 0.21 7.20 5.88
C THR A 51 -1.06 6.72 6.55
N LEU A 52 -1.73 5.71 5.98
CA LEU A 52 -2.94 5.15 6.56
C LEU A 52 -2.71 4.55 7.94
N LEU A 53 -1.63 3.80 8.10
CA LEU A 53 -1.28 3.23 9.40
C LEU A 53 -1.05 4.33 10.43
N LYS A 54 -0.33 5.37 10.05
CA LYS A 54 -0.03 6.49 10.94
C LYS A 54 -1.31 7.22 11.36
N GLN A 55 -2.24 7.44 10.43
CA GLN A 55 -3.51 8.09 10.72
C GLN A 55 -4.35 7.32 11.73
N LYS A 56 -4.23 6.01 11.74
CA LYS A 56 -4.99 5.15 12.66
C LYS A 56 -4.22 4.80 13.92
N GLY A 57 -3.01 5.31 14.10
CA GLY A 57 -2.20 5.00 15.25
C GLY A 57 -1.76 3.55 15.32
N ILE A 58 -1.63 2.89 14.16
CA ILE A 58 -1.22 1.49 14.08
C ILE A 58 0.30 1.45 13.90
N GLY A 59 0.97 0.68 14.76
CA GLY A 59 2.40 0.48 14.65
C GLY A 59 2.76 -0.36 13.42
N GLU A 60 3.89 -0.05 12.81
CA GLU A 60 4.34 -0.73 11.60
C GLU A 60 4.55 -2.22 11.81
N THR A 61 4.93 -2.62 13.02
CA THR A 61 5.11 -4.03 13.36
C THR A 61 3.79 -4.80 13.42
N GLN A 62 2.65 -4.11 13.44
CA GLN A 62 1.34 -4.72 13.48
C GLN A 62 0.78 -5.03 12.09
N LEU A 63 1.46 -4.59 11.05
CA LEU A 63 1.08 -4.90 9.68
C LEU A 63 1.63 -6.27 9.29
N LYS A 64 0.74 -7.21 8.98
CA LYS A 64 1.10 -8.58 8.67
C LYS A 64 1.50 -8.76 7.21
N SER A 65 0.79 -8.12 6.30
CA SER A 65 1.01 -8.31 4.87
C SER A 65 0.47 -7.13 4.06
N ILE A 66 1.00 -7.01 2.84
CA ILE A 66 0.53 -6.07 1.83
C ILE A 66 0.18 -6.89 0.60
N GLY A 67 -1.05 -6.74 0.11
CA GLY A 67 -1.49 -7.38 -1.12
C GLY A 67 -1.84 -6.34 -2.17
N ILE A 68 -1.63 -6.69 -3.43
CA ILE A 68 -2.01 -5.84 -4.56
C ILE A 68 -3.09 -6.57 -5.34
N GLY A 69 -4.27 -5.99 -5.42
CA GLY A 69 -5.45 -6.59 -6.02
C GLY A 69 -5.65 -6.27 -7.49
N SER A 70 -4.62 -5.87 -8.19
CA SER A 70 -4.65 -5.57 -9.62
C SER A 70 -3.86 -6.65 -10.38
N PRO A 71 -3.91 -6.71 -11.72
CA PRO A 71 -3.05 -7.61 -12.48
C PRO A 71 -1.57 -7.27 -12.33
N GLY A 72 -1.21 -6.75 -11.17
CA GLY A 72 0.17 -6.56 -10.78
C GLY A 72 0.87 -7.89 -10.70
N THR A 73 2.10 -7.89 -11.14
CA THR A 73 2.94 -9.07 -11.10
C THR A 73 3.44 -9.31 -9.67
N ILE A 74 3.96 -10.50 -9.43
CA ILE A 74 4.66 -10.80 -8.19
C ILE A 74 5.75 -9.78 -7.93
N ASP A 75 6.41 -9.30 -8.99
CA ASP A 75 7.46 -8.30 -8.89
C ASP A 75 6.95 -6.96 -8.33
N ALA A 76 5.73 -6.56 -8.70
CA ALA A 76 5.14 -5.34 -8.17
C ALA A 76 4.86 -5.47 -6.67
N VAL A 77 4.33 -6.60 -6.24
CA VAL A 77 4.09 -6.87 -4.81
C VAL A 77 5.41 -6.82 -4.04
N HIS A 78 6.43 -7.48 -4.57
CA HIS A 78 7.75 -7.50 -3.96
C HIS A 78 8.35 -6.09 -3.89
N GLY A 79 8.23 -5.32 -4.96
CA GLY A 79 8.73 -3.95 -5.01
C GLY A 79 8.09 -3.04 -3.96
N VAL A 80 6.77 -3.16 -3.78
CA VAL A 80 6.06 -2.37 -2.77
C VAL A 80 6.52 -2.78 -1.36
N ALA A 81 6.66 -4.07 -1.10
CA ALA A 81 7.11 -4.56 0.19
C ALA A 81 8.52 -4.07 0.52
N VAL A 82 9.43 -4.10 -0.45
CA VAL A 82 10.79 -3.59 -0.29
C VAL A 82 10.77 -2.09 -0.02
N SER A 83 10.01 -1.32 -0.79
CA SER A 83 9.89 0.13 -0.60
C SER A 83 9.31 0.47 0.76
N TYR A 84 8.29 -0.27 1.20
CA TYR A 84 7.70 -0.07 2.52
C TYR A 84 8.73 -0.31 3.62
N THR A 85 9.51 -1.38 3.51
CA THR A 85 10.57 -1.69 4.48
C THR A 85 11.61 -0.58 4.52
N HIS A 86 11.98 -0.04 3.37
CA HIS A 86 12.94 1.06 3.27
C HIS A 86 12.41 2.33 3.95
N LEU A 87 11.16 2.71 3.70
CA LEU A 87 10.54 3.87 4.32
C LEU A 87 10.41 3.72 5.84
N ARG A 88 10.23 2.50 6.30
CA ARG A 88 10.11 2.17 7.72
C ARG A 88 11.44 2.32 8.45
N ALA A 89 12.52 2.02 7.76
CA ALA A 89 13.86 2.16 8.34
C ALA A 89 14.24 3.64 8.50
#